data_61f78b29b0cbf1ed80e54de3ba8a9a79
#
_entry.id   61f78b29b0cbf1ed80e54de3ba8a9a79
#
_cell.length_a   1.000
_cell.length_b   1.000
_cell.length_c   1.000
_cell.angle_alpha   90.00
_cell.angle_beta   90.00
_cell.angle_gamma   90.00
#
_symmetry.space_group_name_H-M   'P 1'
#
loop_
_entity.id
_entity.type
_entity.pdbx_description
1 polymer ?
#
loop_
_entity_poly.entity_id
_entity_poly.type
_entity_poly.pdbx_seq_one_letter_code
_entity_poly.pdbx_strand_id
1 'polypeptide(L)'
;MVSPGTAFPGRELTTSAPLAAAIYVERFEGARSRVVERTSDWMVDRMLGNFHIEMAGFSQRVVTGLAATSVVPWREHFAAKGLVLSKALDGRPCHLLQVPAAYTADEASDDIVRYLEQLLPSVLDQQA
;
A
#
# COMPACT_ATOMS: atom_id res chain seq x y z
N MET A 1 19.95 -1.01 11.29
CA MET A 1 18.79 -0.17 10.94
C MET A 1 19.32 1.21 10.61
N VAL A 2 19.03 1.75 9.43
CA VAL A 2 19.48 3.11 9.02
C VAL A 2 18.43 4.10 9.51
N SER A 3 18.87 5.20 10.13
CA SER A 3 17.94 6.25 10.56
C SER A 3 17.35 6.99 9.35
N PRO A 4 16.09 7.46 9.40
CA PRO A 4 15.49 8.21 8.30
C PRO A 4 16.31 9.44 7.87
N GLY A 5 16.92 10.17 8.82
CA GLY A 5 17.77 11.32 8.51
C GLY A 5 19.07 10.95 7.79
N THR A 6 19.55 9.71 7.96
CA THR A 6 20.71 9.20 7.21
C THR A 6 20.30 8.74 5.81
N ALA A 7 19.10 8.12 5.69
CA ALA A 7 18.58 7.66 4.41
C ALA A 7 18.17 8.83 3.49
N PHE A 8 17.72 9.95 4.06
CA PHE A 8 17.22 11.12 3.32
C PHE A 8 17.89 12.42 3.82
N PRO A 9 19.18 12.60 3.54
CA PRO A 9 19.92 13.78 4.01
C PRO A 9 19.34 15.06 3.40
N GLY A 10 19.19 16.10 4.23
CA GLY A 10 18.64 17.39 3.81
C GLY A 10 17.13 17.45 3.62
N ARG A 11 16.39 16.37 3.96
CA ARG A 11 14.92 16.36 3.99
C ARG A 11 14.42 16.64 5.40
N GLU A 12 13.39 17.46 5.49
CA GLU A 12 12.66 17.65 6.75
C GLU A 12 11.86 16.37 7.08
N LEU A 13 12.02 15.88 8.30
CA LEU A 13 11.29 14.72 8.79
C LEU A 13 10.01 15.20 9.47
N THR A 14 8.87 14.73 8.98
CA THR A 14 7.57 14.96 9.61
C THR A 14 7.10 13.72 10.36
N THR A 15 6.39 13.91 11.47
CA THR A 15 5.76 12.82 12.24
C THR A 15 4.42 12.40 11.65
N SER A 16 3.79 13.25 10.83
CA SER A 16 2.53 12.97 10.15
C SER A 16 2.43 13.74 8.85
N ALA A 17 1.76 13.17 7.87
CA ALA A 17 1.43 13.82 6.62
C ALA A 17 0.06 13.34 6.13
N PRO A 18 -0.73 14.18 5.43
CA PRO A 18 -1.96 13.73 4.80
C PRO A 18 -1.65 12.73 3.69
N LEU A 19 -2.50 11.71 3.56
CA LEU A 19 -2.42 10.77 2.45
C LEU A 19 -2.85 11.49 1.16
N ALA A 20 -1.97 11.56 0.17
CA ALA A 20 -2.23 12.22 -1.10
C ALA A 20 -2.86 11.27 -2.13
N ALA A 21 -2.31 10.06 -2.26
CA ALA A 21 -2.76 9.02 -3.17
C ALA A 21 -2.33 7.65 -2.65
N ALA A 22 -2.91 6.58 -3.19
CA ALA A 22 -2.49 5.21 -2.94
C ALA A 22 -2.06 4.54 -4.25
N ILE A 23 -0.90 3.89 -4.22
CA ILE A 23 -0.38 3.17 -5.38
C ILE A 23 -0.07 1.73 -4.94
N TYR A 24 -0.73 0.78 -5.60
CA TYR A 24 -0.45 -0.64 -5.45
C TYR A 24 0.49 -1.08 -6.57
N VAL A 25 1.59 -1.71 -6.21
CA VAL A 25 2.58 -2.20 -7.19
C VAL A 25 2.50 -3.72 -7.25
N GLU A 26 2.36 -4.26 -8.46
CA GLU A 26 2.39 -5.70 -8.68
C GLU A 26 3.25 -6.09 -9.88
N ARG A 27 3.81 -7.29 -9.84
CA ARG A 27 4.44 -7.91 -11.01
C ARG A 27 3.39 -8.56 -11.90
N PHE A 28 3.57 -8.45 -13.22
CA PHE A 28 2.66 -9.07 -14.18
C PHE A 28 3.40 -9.60 -15.42
N GLU A 29 2.75 -10.50 -16.12
CA GLU A 29 3.26 -11.05 -17.40
C GLU A 29 2.95 -10.07 -18.55
N GLY A 30 3.85 -9.12 -18.75
CA GLY A 30 3.72 -8.11 -19.80
C GLY A 30 5.07 -7.53 -20.17
N ALA A 31 5.15 -6.85 -21.32
CA ALA A 31 6.42 -6.35 -21.86
C ALA A 31 6.78 -4.93 -21.36
N ARG A 32 5.82 -4.17 -20.85
CA ARG A 32 6.01 -2.78 -20.42
C ARG A 32 5.17 -2.48 -19.19
N SER A 33 5.71 -1.66 -18.31
CA SER A 33 4.96 -1.16 -17.16
C SER A 33 3.75 -0.33 -17.58
N ARG A 34 2.69 -0.41 -16.80
CA ARG A 34 1.47 0.37 -17.03
C ARG A 34 0.83 0.79 -15.71
N VAL A 35 0.17 1.94 -15.73
CA VAL A 35 -0.65 2.45 -14.63
C VAL A 35 -2.12 2.28 -15.00
N VAL A 36 -2.90 1.80 -14.04
CA VAL A 36 -4.35 1.65 -14.17
C VAL A 36 -5.01 2.33 -12.99
N GLU A 37 -5.93 3.25 -13.25
CA GLU A 37 -6.74 3.86 -12.21
C GLU A 37 -7.66 2.81 -11.56
N ARG A 38 -7.82 2.89 -10.23
CA ARG A 38 -8.61 1.96 -9.43
C ARG A 38 -9.50 2.72 -8.46
N THR A 39 -10.56 2.06 -8.02
CA THR A 39 -11.41 2.59 -6.95
C THR A 39 -10.75 2.41 -5.58
N SER A 40 -11.16 3.23 -4.62
CA SER A 40 -10.73 3.07 -3.22
C SER A 40 -11.14 1.69 -2.65
N ASP A 41 -12.31 1.19 -2.98
CA ASP A 41 -12.76 -0.14 -2.54
C ASP A 41 -11.85 -1.26 -3.06
N TRP A 42 -11.46 -1.20 -4.34
CA TRP A 42 -10.50 -2.15 -4.90
C TRP A 42 -9.16 -2.09 -4.15
N MET A 43 -8.70 -0.88 -3.82
CA MET A 43 -7.45 -0.70 -3.08
C MET A 43 -7.53 -1.28 -1.67
N VAL A 44 -8.63 -1.02 -0.96
CA VAL A 44 -8.89 -1.59 0.38
C VAL A 44 -8.86 -3.11 0.34
N ASP A 45 -9.54 -3.73 -0.61
CA ASP A 45 -9.58 -5.18 -0.75
C ASP A 45 -8.19 -5.78 -0.99
N ARG A 46 -7.39 -5.13 -1.85
CA ARG A 46 -6.02 -5.55 -2.12
C ARG A 46 -5.10 -5.41 -0.90
N MET A 47 -5.20 -4.30 -0.18
CA MET A 47 -4.41 -4.08 1.04
C MET A 47 -4.77 -5.07 2.14
N LEU A 48 -6.06 -5.36 2.33
CA LEU A 48 -6.52 -6.37 3.29
C LEU A 48 -6.08 -7.77 2.89
N GLY A 49 -6.14 -8.11 1.59
CA GLY A 49 -5.67 -9.38 1.06
C GLY A 49 -4.18 -9.60 1.30
N ASN A 50 -3.34 -8.61 1.00
CA ASN A 50 -1.91 -8.66 1.27
C ASN A 50 -1.61 -8.78 2.76
N PHE A 51 -2.26 -7.97 3.58
CA PHE A 51 -2.11 -8.06 5.02
C PHE A 51 -2.45 -9.46 5.54
N HIS A 52 -3.50 -10.08 5.00
CA HIS A 52 -3.89 -11.43 5.37
C HIS A 52 -2.80 -12.46 5.01
N ILE A 53 -2.21 -12.34 3.83
CA ILE A 53 -1.14 -13.25 3.36
C ILE A 53 0.14 -13.05 4.19
N GLU A 54 0.59 -11.81 4.36
CA GLU A 54 1.81 -11.49 5.10
C GLU A 54 1.71 -11.88 6.57
N MET A 55 0.53 -11.74 7.15
CA MET A 55 0.26 -12.08 8.55
C MET A 55 -0.19 -13.51 8.77
N ALA A 56 -0.22 -14.37 7.72
CA ALA A 56 -0.78 -15.73 7.84
C ALA A 56 -0.11 -16.53 8.96
N GLY A 57 1.21 -16.54 9.05
CA GLY A 57 1.93 -17.24 10.11
C GLY A 57 1.72 -16.67 11.51
N PHE A 58 1.63 -15.35 11.63
CA PHE A 58 1.29 -14.65 12.87
C PHE A 58 -0.18 -14.89 13.22
N SER A 59 -1.07 -14.74 12.25
CA SER A 59 -2.51 -14.95 12.41
C SER A 59 -2.83 -16.36 12.91
N GLN A 60 -2.16 -17.37 12.39
CA GLN A 60 -2.34 -18.76 12.84
C GLN A 60 -1.97 -18.92 14.32
N ARG A 61 -0.88 -18.31 14.78
CA ARG A 61 -0.45 -18.33 16.19
C ARG A 61 -1.42 -17.57 17.09
N VAL A 62 -1.86 -16.39 16.63
CA VAL A 62 -2.80 -15.56 17.37
C VAL A 62 -4.17 -16.23 17.46
N VAL A 63 -4.69 -16.80 16.36
CA VAL A 63 -5.98 -17.52 16.35
C VAL A 63 -5.90 -18.73 17.26
N THR A 64 -4.80 -19.48 17.25
CA THR A 64 -4.63 -20.64 18.17
C THR A 64 -4.59 -20.18 19.64
N GLY A 65 -3.92 -19.08 19.96
CA GLY A 65 -3.90 -18.49 21.30
C GLY A 65 -5.24 -17.90 21.72
N LEU A 66 -5.92 -17.20 20.82
CA LEU A 66 -7.22 -16.57 21.08
C LEU A 66 -8.38 -17.57 21.15
N ALA A 67 -8.32 -18.69 20.43
CA ALA A 67 -9.30 -19.76 20.55
C ALA A 67 -9.35 -20.32 21.98
N ALA A 68 -8.25 -20.20 22.74
CA ALA A 68 -8.18 -20.58 24.15
C ALA A 68 -8.71 -19.50 25.11
N THR A 69 -8.88 -18.25 24.68
CA THR A 69 -9.16 -17.10 25.56
C THR A 69 -10.46 -16.34 25.26
N SER A 70 -11.20 -16.72 24.23
CA SER A 70 -12.48 -16.08 23.83
C SER A 70 -12.38 -14.56 23.55
N VAL A 71 -11.18 -14.03 23.23
CA VAL A 71 -10.98 -12.60 23.02
C VAL A 71 -11.12 -12.26 21.53
N VAL A 72 -11.95 -11.27 21.25
CA VAL A 72 -12.25 -10.58 19.99
C VAL A 72 -12.31 -11.48 18.74
N PRO A 73 -13.47 -11.65 18.13
CA PRO A 73 -13.60 -12.39 16.88
C PRO A 73 -12.71 -11.78 15.79
N TRP A 74 -11.89 -12.60 15.16
CA TRP A 74 -10.99 -12.20 14.05
C TRP A 74 -11.70 -11.40 12.95
N ARG A 75 -12.99 -11.71 12.70
CA ARG A 75 -13.85 -10.96 11.77
C ARG A 75 -13.99 -9.50 12.13
N GLU A 76 -14.16 -9.17 13.40
CA GLU A 76 -14.32 -7.80 13.87
C GLU A 76 -13.02 -7.01 13.71
N HIS A 77 -11.89 -7.66 13.94
CA HIS A 77 -10.59 -7.04 13.73
C HIS A 77 -10.34 -6.68 12.25
N PHE A 78 -10.68 -7.59 11.33
CA PHE A 78 -10.60 -7.31 9.88
C PHE A 78 -11.59 -6.25 9.44
N ALA A 79 -12.82 -6.29 9.91
CA ALA A 79 -13.83 -5.27 9.62
C ALA A 79 -13.38 -3.89 10.11
N ALA A 80 -12.82 -3.80 11.31
CA ALA A 80 -12.27 -2.55 11.84
C ALA A 80 -11.11 -2.01 10.99
N LYS A 81 -10.20 -2.87 10.53
CA LYS A 81 -9.12 -2.47 9.61
C LYS A 81 -9.66 -1.98 8.26
N GLY A 82 -10.64 -2.68 7.69
CA GLY A 82 -11.30 -2.27 6.46
C GLY A 82 -11.92 -0.88 6.57
N LEU A 83 -12.58 -0.59 7.69
CA LEU A 83 -13.15 0.72 7.98
C LEU A 83 -12.10 1.84 8.05
N VAL A 84 -10.96 1.58 8.70
CA VAL A 84 -9.86 2.54 8.79
C VAL A 84 -9.28 2.82 7.40
N LEU A 85 -9.02 1.78 6.60
CA LEU A 85 -8.51 1.92 5.25
C LEU A 85 -9.51 2.65 4.34
N SER A 86 -10.80 2.29 4.39
CA SER A 86 -11.85 2.95 3.60
C SER A 86 -11.91 4.45 3.90
N LYS A 87 -11.85 4.83 5.18
CA LYS A 87 -11.83 6.24 5.58
C LYS A 87 -10.56 6.96 5.13
N ALA A 88 -9.41 6.30 5.20
CA ALA A 88 -8.13 6.89 4.79
C ALA A 88 -8.06 7.12 3.28
N LEU A 89 -8.68 6.24 2.49
CA LEU A 89 -8.66 6.25 1.03
C LEU A 89 -9.86 6.97 0.41
N ASP A 90 -10.84 7.40 1.22
CA ASP A 90 -12.02 8.09 0.74
C ASP A 90 -11.66 9.37 -0.02
N GLY A 91 -12.16 9.49 -1.26
CA GLY A 91 -11.87 10.60 -2.15
C GLY A 91 -10.39 10.74 -2.57
N ARG A 92 -9.55 9.73 -2.33
CA ARG A 92 -8.14 9.76 -2.74
C ARG A 92 -7.92 9.00 -4.05
N PRO A 93 -7.07 9.52 -4.97
CA PRO A 93 -6.67 8.80 -6.16
C PRO A 93 -6.00 7.47 -5.80
N CYS A 94 -6.45 6.39 -6.45
CA CYS A 94 -5.91 5.06 -6.27
C CYS A 94 -5.43 4.51 -7.62
N HIS A 95 -4.20 4.01 -7.65
CA HIS A 95 -3.57 3.52 -8.87
C HIS A 95 -2.98 2.13 -8.67
N LEU A 96 -3.07 1.30 -9.70
CA LEU A 96 -2.35 0.05 -9.82
C LEU A 96 -1.19 0.27 -10.80
N LEU A 97 0.03 0.14 -10.33
CA LEU A 97 1.24 0.10 -11.15
C LEU A 97 1.64 -1.34 -11.37
N GLN A 98 1.51 -1.80 -12.61
CA GLN A 98 1.93 -3.14 -13.03
C GLN A 98 3.31 -3.04 -13.68
N VAL A 99 4.27 -3.78 -13.14
CA VAL A 99 5.67 -3.83 -13.58
C VAL A 99 5.98 -5.21 -14.15
N PRO A 100 6.61 -5.32 -15.33
CA PRO A 100 6.93 -6.63 -15.92
C PRO A 100 7.67 -7.55 -14.96
N ALA A 101 7.24 -8.81 -14.89
CA ALA A 101 7.89 -9.82 -14.06
C ALA A 101 9.35 -10.08 -14.49
N ALA A 102 9.63 -9.88 -15.79
CA ALA A 102 10.96 -10.05 -16.37
C ALA A 102 11.96 -8.93 -16.01
N TYR A 103 11.49 -7.78 -15.48
CA TYR A 103 12.38 -6.69 -15.09
C TYR A 103 13.23 -7.07 -13.88
N THR A 104 14.49 -6.66 -13.93
CA THR A 104 15.37 -6.66 -12.75
C THR A 104 14.84 -5.72 -11.67
N ALA A 105 15.42 -5.79 -10.47
CA ALA A 105 15.04 -4.89 -9.38
C ALA A 105 15.31 -3.41 -9.74
N ASP A 106 16.43 -3.13 -10.42
CA ASP A 106 16.81 -1.77 -10.81
C ASP A 106 15.86 -1.21 -11.87
N GLU A 107 15.57 -1.97 -12.94
CA GLU A 107 14.63 -1.57 -13.97
C GLU A 107 13.22 -1.32 -13.39
N ALA A 108 12.79 -2.16 -12.47
CA ALA A 108 11.51 -1.99 -11.80
C ALA A 108 11.50 -0.73 -10.91
N SER A 109 12.59 -0.46 -10.19
CA SER A 109 12.76 0.72 -9.35
C SER A 109 12.71 2.00 -10.18
N ASP A 110 13.44 2.04 -11.30
CA ASP A 110 13.46 3.20 -12.19
C ASP A 110 12.08 3.51 -12.76
N ASP A 111 11.34 2.48 -13.16
CA ASP A 111 9.96 2.63 -13.64
C ASP A 111 9.01 3.13 -12.53
N ILE A 112 9.12 2.59 -11.33
CA ILE A 112 8.32 3.04 -10.18
C ILE A 112 8.58 4.52 -9.89
N VAL A 113 9.84 4.94 -9.82
CA VAL A 113 10.19 6.35 -9.58
C VAL A 113 9.64 7.25 -10.68
N ARG A 114 9.83 6.88 -11.95
CA ARG A 114 9.32 7.65 -13.08
C ARG A 114 7.80 7.84 -13.02
N TYR A 115 7.03 6.79 -12.70
CA TYR A 115 5.58 6.90 -12.58
C TYR A 115 5.14 7.70 -11.36
N LEU A 116 5.87 7.60 -10.25
CA LEU A 116 5.62 8.46 -9.08
C LEU A 116 5.81 9.93 -9.43
N GLU A 117 6.88 10.29 -10.13
CA GLU A 117 7.14 11.66 -10.59
C GLU A 117 6.06 12.18 -11.55
N GLN A 118 5.47 11.32 -12.35
CA GLN A 118 4.35 11.69 -13.24
C GLN A 118 3.02 11.87 -12.51
N LEU A 119 2.77 11.06 -11.49
CA LEU A 119 1.50 11.09 -10.74
C LEU A 119 1.45 12.18 -9.68
N LEU A 120 2.57 12.50 -9.03
CA LEU A 120 2.63 13.46 -7.94
C LEU A 120 2.13 14.88 -8.32
N PRO A 121 2.49 15.48 -9.45
CA PRO A 121 2.00 16.80 -9.83
C PRO A 121 0.48 16.85 -9.95
N SER A 122 -0.12 15.88 -10.64
CA SER A 122 -1.57 15.82 -10.83
C SER A 122 -2.35 15.61 -9.52
N VAL A 123 -1.76 14.92 -8.56
CA VAL A 123 -2.35 14.69 -7.24
C VAL A 123 -2.28 15.95 -6.38
N LEU A 124 -1.19 16.70 -6.43
CA LEU A 124 -1.02 17.94 -5.68
C LEU A 124 -1.95 19.05 -6.20
N ASP A 125 -2.16 19.14 -7.50
CA ASP A 125 -3.06 20.11 -8.11
C ASP A 125 -4.53 19.87 -7.75
N GLN A 126 -4.93 18.63 -7.48
CA GLN A 126 -6.29 18.29 -7.04
C GLN A 126 -6.57 18.64 -5.57
N GLN A 127 -5.55 18.90 -4.78
CA GLN A 127 -5.67 19.27 -3.36
C GLN A 127 -5.58 20.79 -3.10
N ALA A 128 -5.23 21.53 -4.11
CA ALA A 128 -5.19 23.00 -4.06
C ALA A 128 -6.59 23.57 -4.34
#